data_6d1a9803e787f613811193b570d5b1c4
#
_entry.id   6d1a9803e787f613811193b570d5b1c4
#
_cell.length_a   1.000
_cell.length_b   1.000
_cell.length_c   1.000
_cell.angle_alpha   90.00
_cell.angle_beta   90.00
_cell.angle_gamma   90.00
#
_symmetry.space_group_name_H-M   'P 1'
#
loop_
_entity.id
_entity.type
_entity.pdbx_description
1 polymer ?
#
loop_
_entity_poly.entity_id
_entity_poly.type
_entity_poly.pdbx_seq_one_letter_code
_entity_poly.pdbx_strand_id
1 'polypeptide(L)'
;MDTESALRSGLTSTPKYIPVWYRYDKAGSIFNDRCLSDNTYYYFYSSEMYILTSNIKEILPNVSEVPHLVDMGSGNSEKTRGFIDSLLVNHDTVTYIPVDISKDFLADTSYQLSEIYGNKLLIKSIPGDYDVGIERLRDVTGLKIITWLGGGFQNQKYQDQIRRLQMLSEVMTDRCRLIVSLDITQEKEQVENAYLDPTGISADLYLNAITRLNMEYGCDIKTDSLRLGAEFTKSSVPEETSYVTLFGTSQHDQQHSIPGLGININLAKDERLYFHEGKGVSCKYTIDQIRTLASRAGIYLANYWTDNNKHVAVCYFSKGKT
;
A
#
# COMPACT_ATOMS: atom_id res chain seq x y z
N MET A 1 12.13 3.68 13.66
CA MET A 1 12.28 2.54 14.63
C MET A 1 12.94 1.43 13.86
N ASP A 2 14.00 0.82 14.36
CA ASP A 2 14.63 -0.30 13.67
C ASP A 2 13.75 -1.57 13.72
N THR A 3 14.05 -2.54 12.88
CA THR A 3 13.25 -3.77 12.71
C THR A 3 13.11 -4.56 14.02
N GLU A 4 14.21 -4.71 14.76
CA GLU A 4 14.19 -5.47 16.02
C GLU A 4 13.31 -4.82 17.07
N SER A 5 13.45 -3.50 17.24
CA SER A 5 12.62 -2.71 18.19
C SER A 5 11.14 -2.80 17.84
N ALA A 6 10.78 -2.74 16.54
CA ALA A 6 9.40 -2.85 16.09
C ALA A 6 8.81 -4.25 16.36
N LEU A 7 9.56 -5.31 16.03
CA LEU A 7 9.16 -6.69 16.29
C LEU A 7 9.04 -6.97 17.78
N ARG A 8 10.03 -6.56 18.57
CA ARG A 8 10.01 -6.70 20.03
C ARG A 8 8.78 -6.03 20.63
N SER A 9 8.52 -4.78 20.24
CA SER A 9 7.34 -4.03 20.69
C SER A 9 6.04 -4.74 20.33
N GLY A 10 5.90 -5.20 19.10
CA GLY A 10 4.67 -5.86 18.64
C GLY A 10 4.43 -7.22 19.29
N LEU A 11 5.47 -8.06 19.39
CA LEU A 11 5.35 -9.41 19.94
C LEU A 11 5.17 -9.44 21.46
N THR A 12 5.55 -8.35 22.15
CA THR A 12 5.33 -8.22 23.61
C THR A 12 4.11 -7.37 23.97
N SER A 13 3.41 -6.81 22.99
CA SER A 13 2.19 -6.01 23.23
C SER A 13 0.97 -6.86 23.53
N THR A 14 -0.11 -6.19 23.93
CA THR A 14 -1.44 -6.80 24.08
C THR A 14 -2.43 -5.92 23.32
N PRO A 15 -3.02 -6.40 22.23
CA PRO A 15 -2.78 -7.69 21.57
C PRO A 15 -1.41 -7.76 20.87
N LYS A 16 -0.88 -9.00 20.71
CA LYS A 16 0.38 -9.22 19.99
C LYS A 16 0.22 -9.03 18.49
N TYR A 17 1.25 -8.45 17.87
CA TYR A 17 1.26 -8.30 16.42
C TYR A 17 2.68 -8.40 15.82
N ILE A 18 2.72 -8.68 14.52
CA ILE A 18 3.89 -8.51 13.67
C ILE A 18 3.59 -7.33 12.73
N PRO A 19 4.51 -6.35 12.59
CA PRO A 19 4.30 -5.20 11.71
C PRO A 19 3.95 -5.61 10.28
N VAL A 20 2.98 -4.91 9.67
CA VAL A 20 2.46 -5.25 8.32
C VAL A 20 3.55 -5.32 7.26
N TRP A 21 4.54 -4.45 7.32
CA TRP A 21 5.64 -4.37 6.35
C TRP A 21 6.64 -5.51 6.48
N TYR A 22 6.69 -6.20 7.65
CA TYR A 22 7.70 -7.25 7.90
C TYR A 22 7.53 -8.48 7.00
N ARG A 23 6.35 -8.73 6.48
CA ARG A 23 6.13 -9.85 5.54
C ARG A 23 6.71 -9.60 4.13
N TYR A 24 7.10 -8.36 3.80
CA TYR A 24 7.58 -7.98 2.46
C TYR A 24 9.11 -8.02 2.36
N ASP A 25 9.70 -9.20 2.52
CA ASP A 25 11.05 -9.50 2.05
C ASP A 25 11.01 -9.94 0.57
N LYS A 26 12.10 -10.48 0.04
CA LYS A 26 12.13 -10.96 -1.35
C LYS A 26 11.07 -12.06 -1.61
N ALA A 27 10.92 -13.01 -0.69
CA ALA A 27 9.91 -14.07 -0.81
C ALA A 27 8.50 -13.51 -0.69
N GLY A 28 8.24 -12.62 0.27
CA GLY A 28 6.96 -11.96 0.45
C GLY A 28 6.56 -11.08 -0.73
N SER A 29 7.51 -10.46 -1.42
CA SER A 29 7.23 -9.71 -2.65
C SER A 29 6.76 -10.65 -3.77
N ILE A 30 7.38 -11.83 -3.92
CA ILE A 30 6.95 -12.85 -4.89
C ILE A 30 5.55 -13.38 -4.53
N PHE A 31 5.28 -13.65 -3.24
CA PHE A 31 3.94 -14.07 -2.81
C PHE A 31 2.90 -12.98 -3.03
N ASN A 32 3.24 -11.73 -2.82
CA ASN A 32 2.35 -10.60 -3.11
C ASN A 32 2.03 -10.51 -4.61
N ASP A 33 3.02 -10.60 -5.48
CA ASP A 33 2.80 -10.59 -6.93
C ASP A 33 1.88 -11.75 -7.35
N ARG A 34 2.09 -12.94 -6.77
CA ARG A 34 1.22 -14.09 -7.00
C ARG A 34 -0.21 -13.87 -6.47
N CYS A 35 -0.38 -13.20 -5.33
CA CYS A 35 -1.72 -12.79 -4.86
C CYS A 35 -2.40 -11.83 -5.84
N LEU A 36 -1.64 -10.92 -6.46
CA LEU A 36 -2.19 -9.97 -7.41
C LEU A 36 -2.58 -10.63 -8.75
N SER A 37 -1.79 -11.62 -9.24
CA SER A 37 -2.02 -12.28 -10.53
C SER A 37 -3.01 -13.45 -10.47
N ASP A 38 -2.92 -14.29 -9.44
CA ASP A 38 -3.56 -15.61 -9.43
C ASP A 38 -4.78 -15.68 -8.50
N ASN A 39 -4.87 -14.78 -7.49
CA ASN A 39 -6.02 -14.75 -6.60
C ASN A 39 -7.21 -14.02 -7.25
N THR A 40 -8.12 -14.79 -7.82
CA THR A 40 -9.33 -14.25 -8.48
C THR A 40 -10.34 -13.61 -7.52
N TYR A 41 -10.22 -13.83 -6.22
CA TYR A 41 -11.01 -13.17 -5.18
C TYR A 41 -10.49 -11.79 -4.82
N TYR A 42 -9.20 -11.51 -5.12
CA TYR A 42 -8.58 -10.22 -4.84
C TYR A 42 -8.91 -9.21 -5.94
N TYR A 43 -10.08 -8.61 -5.84
CA TYR A 43 -10.67 -7.71 -6.84
C TYR A 43 -9.89 -6.40 -7.02
N PHE A 44 -9.12 -5.94 -6.02
CA PHE A 44 -8.55 -4.60 -6.02
C PHE A 44 -7.63 -4.34 -7.20
N TYR A 45 -6.69 -5.24 -7.48
CA TYR A 45 -5.73 -5.10 -8.56
C TYR A 45 -6.40 -5.03 -9.94
N SER A 46 -7.29 -5.96 -10.23
CA SER A 46 -7.98 -6.03 -11.53
C SER A 46 -8.90 -4.83 -11.75
N SER A 47 -9.62 -4.38 -10.70
CA SER A 47 -10.48 -3.20 -10.75
C SER A 47 -9.66 -1.93 -10.97
N GLU A 48 -8.53 -1.76 -10.24
CA GLU A 48 -7.63 -0.64 -10.41
C GLU A 48 -7.06 -0.57 -11.83
N MET A 49 -6.53 -1.69 -12.34
CA MET A 49 -6.01 -1.78 -13.70
C MET A 49 -7.07 -1.46 -14.76
N TYR A 50 -8.30 -1.94 -14.59
CA TYR A 50 -9.42 -1.61 -15.47
C TYR A 50 -9.69 -0.10 -15.51
N ILE A 51 -9.73 0.56 -14.33
CA ILE A 51 -9.96 2.00 -14.26
C ILE A 51 -8.82 2.77 -14.94
N LEU A 52 -7.57 2.43 -14.61
CA LEU A 52 -6.39 3.11 -15.15
C LEU A 52 -6.33 2.97 -16.68
N THR A 53 -6.50 1.77 -17.22
CA THR A 53 -6.43 1.54 -18.67
C THR A 53 -7.59 2.19 -19.43
N SER A 54 -8.79 2.19 -18.85
CA SER A 54 -9.97 2.77 -19.49
C SER A 54 -10.03 4.30 -19.45
N ASN A 55 -9.42 4.91 -18.42
CA ASN A 55 -9.62 6.34 -18.15
C ASN A 55 -8.31 7.14 -18.10
N ILE A 56 -7.17 6.58 -18.50
CA ILE A 56 -5.86 7.25 -18.36
C ILE A 56 -5.82 8.65 -18.98
N LYS A 57 -6.48 8.86 -20.10
CA LYS A 57 -6.55 10.15 -20.79
C LYS A 57 -7.36 11.21 -20.04
N GLU A 58 -8.31 10.77 -19.20
CA GLU A 58 -9.09 11.67 -18.35
C GLU A 58 -8.42 11.90 -17.00
N ILE A 59 -7.72 10.88 -16.49
CA ILE A 59 -6.98 10.94 -15.23
C ILE A 59 -5.78 11.87 -15.34
N LEU A 60 -5.05 11.81 -16.47
CA LEU A 60 -3.90 12.67 -16.71
C LEU A 60 -4.35 14.06 -17.19
N PRO A 61 -3.95 15.11 -16.47
CA PRO A 61 -4.23 16.47 -16.97
C PRO A 61 -3.44 16.73 -18.25
N ASN A 62 -4.10 17.38 -19.21
CA ASN A 62 -3.39 17.90 -20.37
C ASN A 62 -2.59 19.14 -19.96
N VAL A 63 -1.28 18.99 -19.80
CA VAL A 63 -0.38 20.04 -19.32
C VAL A 63 0.69 20.32 -20.37
N SER A 64 0.96 21.61 -20.62
CA SER A 64 2.02 22.04 -21.54
C SER A 64 3.42 21.94 -20.93
N GLU A 65 3.53 22.00 -19.60
CA GLU A 65 4.78 21.83 -18.87
C GLU A 65 5.04 20.34 -18.63
N VAL A 66 6.28 19.90 -18.85
CA VAL A 66 6.69 18.51 -18.54
C VAL A 66 6.57 18.26 -17.04
N PRO A 67 5.69 17.36 -16.59
CA PRO A 67 5.56 17.09 -15.17
C PRO A 67 6.64 16.14 -14.66
N HIS A 68 6.94 16.22 -13.37
CA HIS A 68 7.57 15.13 -12.64
C HIS A 68 6.51 14.10 -12.28
N LEU A 69 6.63 12.88 -12.78
CA LEU A 69 5.78 11.76 -12.39
C LEU A 69 6.38 11.11 -11.15
N VAL A 70 5.74 11.29 -10.01
CA VAL A 70 6.16 10.72 -8.72
C VAL A 70 5.30 9.48 -8.42
N ASP A 71 5.90 8.40 -7.97
CA ASP A 71 5.20 7.15 -7.70
C ASP A 71 5.48 6.66 -6.27
N MET A 72 4.51 6.78 -5.40
CA MET A 72 4.62 6.47 -3.97
C MET A 72 4.36 4.98 -3.72
N GLY A 73 5.41 4.20 -3.48
CA GLY A 73 5.36 2.74 -3.39
C GLY A 73 5.29 2.13 -4.78
N SER A 74 6.31 2.44 -5.60
CA SER A 74 6.31 2.13 -7.02
C SER A 74 6.27 0.62 -7.36
N GLY A 75 6.78 -0.23 -6.48
CA GLY A 75 6.84 -1.66 -6.72
C GLY A 75 7.51 -1.97 -8.06
N ASN A 76 6.85 -2.81 -8.90
CA ASN A 76 7.30 -3.13 -10.26
C ASN A 76 6.96 -2.05 -11.30
N SER A 77 6.38 -0.93 -10.90
CA SER A 77 5.95 0.20 -11.73
C SER A 77 4.98 -0.15 -12.88
N GLU A 78 4.40 -1.34 -12.90
CA GLU A 78 3.52 -1.80 -13.98
C GLU A 78 2.33 -0.86 -14.19
N LYS A 79 1.69 -0.45 -13.12
CA LYS A 79 0.53 0.47 -13.15
C LYS A 79 0.91 1.85 -13.64
N THR A 80 2.11 2.29 -13.33
CA THR A 80 2.61 3.63 -13.66
C THR A 80 3.11 3.73 -15.10
N ARG A 81 3.39 2.61 -15.79
CA ARG A 81 3.77 2.60 -17.21
C ARG A 81 2.74 3.30 -18.09
N GLY A 82 1.43 3.08 -17.85
CA GLY A 82 0.37 3.77 -18.60
C GLY A 82 0.44 5.29 -18.48
N PHE A 83 0.87 5.82 -17.33
CA PHE A 83 1.11 7.25 -17.11
C PHE A 83 2.35 7.72 -17.88
N ILE A 84 3.46 6.97 -17.83
CA ILE A 84 4.69 7.28 -18.57
C ILE A 84 4.41 7.33 -20.07
N ASP A 85 3.76 6.30 -20.62
CA ASP A 85 3.43 6.21 -22.05
C ASP A 85 2.54 7.38 -22.49
N SER A 86 1.51 7.71 -21.68
CA SER A 86 0.60 8.81 -21.99
C SER A 86 1.28 10.18 -21.94
N LEU A 87 2.22 10.39 -21.02
CA LEU A 87 3.01 11.63 -20.96
C LEU A 87 3.98 11.74 -22.13
N LEU A 88 4.59 10.64 -22.54
CA LEU A 88 5.52 10.60 -23.70
C LEU A 88 4.82 10.83 -25.05
N VAL A 89 3.48 10.78 -25.12
CA VAL A 89 2.75 11.19 -26.33
C VAL A 89 2.92 12.70 -26.60
N ASN A 90 3.00 13.52 -25.54
CA ASN A 90 3.02 14.98 -25.64
C ASN A 90 4.36 15.60 -25.24
N HIS A 91 5.30 14.82 -24.72
CA HIS A 91 6.59 15.27 -24.23
C HIS A 91 7.71 14.37 -24.73
N ASP A 92 8.83 14.95 -25.18
CA ASP A 92 9.99 14.19 -25.67
C ASP A 92 10.66 13.39 -24.53
N THR A 93 10.59 13.90 -23.30
CA THR A 93 11.16 13.27 -22.12
C THR A 93 10.25 13.45 -20.90
N VAL A 94 10.28 12.48 -19.99
CA VAL A 94 9.55 12.51 -18.70
C VAL A 94 10.54 12.24 -17.57
N THR A 95 10.43 12.98 -16.48
CA THR A 95 11.14 12.66 -15.23
C THR A 95 10.25 11.79 -14.37
N TYR A 96 10.71 10.57 -14.08
CA TYR A 96 10.04 9.61 -13.19
C TYR A 96 10.77 9.53 -11.84
N ILE A 97 10.03 9.66 -10.75
CA ILE A 97 10.54 9.68 -9.38
C ILE A 97 9.85 8.56 -8.60
N PRO A 98 10.29 7.29 -8.75
CA PRO A 98 9.77 6.19 -7.96
C PRO A 98 10.30 6.24 -6.52
N VAL A 99 9.41 6.03 -5.56
CA VAL A 99 9.69 5.92 -4.13
C VAL A 99 9.33 4.51 -3.68
N ASP A 100 10.28 3.77 -3.12
CA ASP A 100 10.00 2.44 -2.56
C ASP A 100 10.94 2.13 -1.40
N ILE A 101 10.43 1.39 -0.41
CA ILE A 101 11.20 0.97 0.77
C ILE A 101 12.23 -0.12 0.43
N SER A 102 11.95 -0.93 -0.60
CA SER A 102 12.83 -2.00 -1.07
C SER A 102 13.87 -1.45 -2.04
N LYS A 103 15.02 -1.05 -1.51
CA LYS A 103 16.11 -0.44 -2.28
C LYS A 103 16.56 -1.28 -3.48
N ASP A 104 16.75 -2.59 -3.28
CA ASP A 104 17.25 -3.47 -4.34
C ASP A 104 16.19 -3.70 -5.41
N PHE A 105 14.93 -3.89 -5.02
CA PHE A 105 13.82 -4.03 -5.96
C PHE A 105 13.60 -2.74 -6.78
N LEU A 106 13.69 -1.58 -6.12
CA LEU A 106 13.62 -0.27 -6.77
C LEU A 106 14.73 -0.09 -7.81
N ALA A 107 15.96 -0.52 -7.49
CA ALA A 107 17.08 -0.45 -8.42
C ALA A 107 16.87 -1.35 -9.63
N ASP A 108 16.45 -2.60 -9.42
CA ASP A 108 16.17 -3.56 -10.50
C ASP A 108 15.04 -3.06 -11.42
N THR A 109 13.94 -2.58 -10.84
CA THR A 109 12.81 -2.01 -11.61
C THR A 109 13.23 -0.77 -12.39
N SER A 110 14.00 0.13 -11.76
CA SER A 110 14.51 1.33 -12.43
C SER A 110 15.43 0.99 -13.61
N TYR A 111 16.28 -0.02 -13.46
CA TYR A 111 17.12 -0.51 -14.54
C TYR A 111 16.28 -1.05 -15.72
N GLN A 112 15.29 -1.91 -15.45
CA GLN A 112 14.38 -2.45 -16.46
C GLN A 112 13.64 -1.34 -17.22
N LEU A 113 13.14 -0.32 -16.50
CA LEU A 113 12.47 0.82 -17.14
C LEU A 113 13.45 1.64 -18.00
N SER A 114 14.70 1.80 -17.57
CA SER A 114 15.71 2.50 -18.38
C SER A 114 16.04 1.76 -19.69
N GLU A 115 16.04 0.44 -19.68
CA GLU A 115 16.19 -0.38 -20.90
C GLU A 115 14.99 -0.22 -21.85
N ILE A 116 13.76 -0.11 -21.33
CA ILE A 116 12.54 0.02 -22.13
C ILE A 116 12.43 1.42 -22.75
N TYR A 117 12.65 2.46 -21.95
CA TYR A 117 12.36 3.84 -22.37
C TYR A 117 13.60 4.63 -22.86
N GLY A 118 14.80 4.14 -22.57
CA GLY A 118 16.05 4.81 -22.93
C GLY A 118 16.09 6.26 -22.45
N ASN A 119 16.56 7.14 -23.32
CA ASN A 119 16.71 8.57 -23.01
C ASN A 119 15.38 9.34 -22.86
N LYS A 120 14.23 8.71 -23.11
CA LYS A 120 12.92 9.35 -22.95
C LYS A 120 12.48 9.40 -21.50
N LEU A 121 13.04 8.56 -20.61
CA LEU A 121 12.69 8.50 -19.20
C LEU A 121 13.89 8.80 -18.32
N LEU A 122 13.86 9.95 -17.65
CA LEU A 122 14.87 10.31 -16.65
C LEU A 122 14.41 9.80 -15.29
N ILE A 123 15.03 8.72 -14.80
CA ILE A 123 14.65 8.10 -13.52
C ILE A 123 15.47 8.68 -12.37
N LYS A 124 14.78 9.14 -11.32
CA LYS A 124 15.35 9.66 -10.06
C LYS A 124 14.78 8.90 -8.86
N SER A 125 15.27 7.70 -8.64
CA SER A 125 14.77 6.80 -7.60
C SER A 125 15.05 7.32 -6.20
N ILE A 126 14.08 7.21 -5.31
CA ILE A 126 14.18 7.56 -3.88
C ILE A 126 13.96 6.28 -3.05
N PRO A 127 15.04 5.60 -2.61
CA PRO A 127 14.91 4.48 -1.70
C PRO A 127 14.54 4.99 -0.30
N GLY A 128 13.43 4.53 0.24
CA GLY A 128 12.95 4.91 1.57
C GLY A 128 11.44 4.68 1.74
N ASP A 129 10.98 4.93 2.95
CA ASP A 129 9.55 4.92 3.24
C ASP A 129 8.84 6.17 2.67
N TYR A 130 7.53 6.23 2.85
CA TYR A 130 6.72 7.34 2.36
C TYR A 130 7.12 8.69 2.93
N ASP A 131 7.53 8.74 4.20
CA ASP A 131 7.93 9.99 4.86
C ASP A 131 9.24 10.53 4.28
N VAL A 132 10.21 9.65 4.03
CA VAL A 132 11.45 9.98 3.31
C VAL A 132 11.14 10.45 1.88
N GLY A 133 10.25 9.73 1.17
CA GLY A 133 9.83 10.09 -0.18
C GLY A 133 9.26 11.51 -0.23
N ILE A 134 8.28 11.80 0.63
CA ILE A 134 7.61 13.11 0.65
C ILE A 134 8.59 14.23 1.01
N GLU A 135 9.48 14.01 1.97
CA GLU A 135 10.48 15.02 2.36
C GLU A 135 11.43 15.36 1.20
N ARG A 136 11.87 14.35 0.42
CA ARG A 136 12.69 14.57 -0.78
C ARG A 136 11.97 15.34 -1.88
N LEU A 137 10.64 15.30 -1.93
CA LEU A 137 9.86 16.07 -2.89
C LEU A 137 9.87 17.58 -2.62
N ARG A 138 10.31 18.05 -1.44
CA ARG A 138 10.49 19.48 -1.14
C ARG A 138 11.54 20.12 -2.05
N ASP A 139 12.56 19.35 -2.44
CA ASP A 139 13.64 19.81 -3.32
C ASP A 139 13.25 19.72 -4.83
N VAL A 140 12.12 19.11 -5.14
CA VAL A 140 11.64 18.97 -6.52
C VAL A 140 10.73 20.14 -6.87
N THR A 141 11.25 21.06 -7.68
CA THR A 141 10.48 22.21 -8.19
C THR A 141 9.66 21.85 -9.42
N GLY A 142 8.63 22.66 -9.74
CA GLY A 142 7.79 22.46 -10.93
C GLY A 142 6.55 21.60 -10.68
N LEU A 143 5.90 21.27 -11.78
CA LEU A 143 4.65 20.50 -11.79
C LEU A 143 4.90 19.05 -11.40
N LYS A 144 4.12 18.54 -10.45
CA LYS A 144 4.15 17.14 -10.03
C LYS A 144 2.81 16.48 -10.31
N ILE A 145 2.86 15.29 -10.89
CA ILE A 145 1.77 14.31 -10.89
C ILE A 145 2.22 13.20 -9.95
N ILE A 146 1.56 13.10 -8.82
CA ILE A 146 1.91 12.16 -7.76
C ILE A 146 0.92 11.01 -7.80
N THR A 147 1.37 9.79 -7.99
CA THR A 147 0.56 8.58 -7.93
C THR A 147 0.82 7.83 -6.62
N TRP A 148 -0.24 7.28 -6.04
CA TRP A 148 -0.17 6.36 -4.91
C TRP A 148 -1.14 5.22 -5.17
N LEU A 149 -0.66 4.26 -5.93
CA LEU A 149 -1.44 3.14 -6.46
C LEU A 149 -1.20 1.85 -5.66
N GLY A 150 -1.99 0.82 -5.90
CA GLY A 150 -1.74 -0.52 -5.36
C GLY A 150 -2.11 -0.74 -3.90
N GLY A 151 -2.85 0.16 -3.29
CA GLY A 151 -3.34 -0.03 -1.92
C GLY A 151 -2.36 0.30 -0.80
N GLY A 152 -1.12 0.73 -1.12
CA GLY A 152 -0.13 1.11 -0.10
C GLY A 152 -0.58 2.25 0.81
N PHE A 153 -1.36 3.18 0.30
CA PHE A 153 -1.95 4.27 1.08
C PHE A 153 -2.94 3.75 2.12
N GLN A 154 -3.84 2.86 1.75
CA GLN A 154 -4.90 2.35 2.64
C GLN A 154 -4.40 1.33 3.69
N ASN A 155 -3.16 0.87 3.57
CA ASN A 155 -2.51 0.00 4.56
C ASN A 155 -1.90 0.78 5.75
N GLN A 156 -2.19 2.07 5.87
CA GLN A 156 -1.71 2.94 6.94
C GLN A 156 -2.83 3.21 7.96
N LYS A 157 -2.44 3.58 9.19
CA LYS A 157 -3.40 4.08 10.18
C LYS A 157 -4.04 5.38 9.67
N TYR A 158 -5.32 5.58 9.96
CA TYR A 158 -6.07 6.75 9.46
C TYR A 158 -5.40 8.11 9.78
N GLN A 159 -4.82 8.24 10.97
CA GLN A 159 -4.10 9.47 11.33
C GLN A 159 -2.81 9.68 10.52
N ASP A 160 -2.10 8.60 10.19
CA ASP A 160 -0.92 8.65 9.33
C ASP A 160 -1.29 9.00 7.89
N GLN A 161 -2.44 8.53 7.40
CA GLN A 161 -2.99 8.92 6.10
C GLN A 161 -3.21 10.44 6.04
N ILE A 162 -3.89 11.02 7.05
CA ILE A 162 -4.12 12.47 7.13
C ILE A 162 -2.78 13.22 7.15
N ARG A 163 -1.87 12.83 8.03
CA ARG A 163 -0.56 13.48 8.18
C ARG A 163 0.22 13.47 6.86
N ARG A 164 0.29 12.34 6.18
CA ARG A 164 1.03 12.22 4.92
C ARG A 164 0.37 13.00 3.78
N LEU A 165 -0.95 13.02 3.72
CA LEU A 165 -1.65 13.90 2.77
C LEU A 165 -1.40 15.38 3.05
N GLN A 166 -1.32 15.80 4.33
CA GLN A 166 -0.93 17.15 4.72
C GLN A 166 0.50 17.47 4.25
N MET A 167 1.46 16.59 4.51
CA MET A 167 2.85 16.74 4.03
C MET A 167 2.90 16.83 2.48
N LEU A 168 2.12 16.01 1.76
CA LEU A 168 2.01 16.10 0.30
C LEU A 168 1.39 17.44 -0.13
N SER A 169 0.36 17.91 0.56
CA SER A 169 -0.24 19.22 0.29
C SER A 169 0.78 20.36 0.40
N GLU A 170 1.73 20.29 1.34
CA GLU A 170 2.79 21.29 1.49
C GLU A 170 3.75 21.33 0.29
N VAL A 171 4.08 20.18 -0.31
CA VAL A 171 4.99 20.08 -1.47
C VAL A 171 4.29 20.23 -2.82
N MET A 172 2.97 20.29 -2.84
CA MET A 172 2.14 20.53 -4.02
C MET A 172 1.89 22.01 -4.23
N THR A 173 1.83 22.43 -5.48
CA THR A 173 1.24 23.70 -5.93
C THR A 173 -0.20 23.45 -6.41
N ASP A 174 -0.96 24.51 -6.70
CA ASP A 174 -2.32 24.39 -7.22
C ASP A 174 -2.40 23.63 -8.57
N ARG A 175 -1.28 23.59 -9.30
CA ARG A 175 -1.18 22.83 -10.57
C ARG A 175 -0.82 21.36 -10.38
N CYS A 176 -0.23 21.00 -9.25
CA CYS A 176 0.10 19.60 -8.95
C CYS A 176 -1.18 18.77 -8.75
N ARG A 177 -1.06 17.47 -9.01
CA ARG A 177 -2.16 16.52 -8.86
C ARG A 177 -1.67 15.30 -8.08
N LEU A 178 -2.57 14.80 -7.22
CA LEU A 178 -2.36 13.57 -6.48
C LEU A 178 -3.43 12.56 -6.89
N ILE A 179 -3.00 11.39 -7.33
CA ILE A 179 -3.86 10.31 -7.80
C ILE A 179 -3.67 9.13 -6.86
N VAL A 180 -4.74 8.73 -6.19
CA VAL A 180 -4.72 7.66 -5.18
C VAL A 180 -5.77 6.63 -5.50
N SER A 181 -5.39 5.36 -5.51
CA SER A 181 -6.36 4.26 -5.61
C SER A 181 -6.83 3.84 -4.23
N LEU A 182 -8.15 3.84 -4.03
CA LEU A 182 -8.79 3.53 -2.75
C LEU A 182 -9.86 2.45 -2.94
N ASP A 183 -9.88 1.51 -2.02
CA ASP A 183 -10.90 0.46 -1.96
C ASP A 183 -12.19 1.03 -1.35
N ILE A 184 -13.28 0.97 -2.10
CA ILE A 184 -14.59 1.46 -1.69
C ILE A 184 -15.61 0.35 -1.45
N THR A 185 -15.16 -0.91 -1.44
CA THR A 185 -16.00 -2.09 -1.20
C THR A 185 -16.50 -2.10 0.25
N GLN A 186 -17.80 -2.32 0.43
CA GLN A 186 -18.44 -2.33 1.74
C GLN A 186 -19.16 -3.66 2.05
N GLU A 187 -19.02 -4.64 1.17
CA GLU A 187 -19.65 -5.95 1.31
C GLU A 187 -18.71 -6.91 2.06
N LYS A 188 -19.15 -7.36 3.25
CA LYS A 188 -18.32 -8.12 4.19
C LYS A 188 -17.72 -9.38 3.57
N GLU A 189 -18.56 -10.23 3.00
CA GLU A 189 -18.15 -11.51 2.43
C GLU A 189 -17.12 -11.33 1.30
N GLN A 190 -17.34 -10.34 0.44
CA GLN A 190 -16.45 -10.05 -0.66
C GLN A 190 -15.08 -9.56 -0.16
N VAL A 191 -15.09 -8.67 0.84
CA VAL A 191 -13.85 -8.16 1.43
C VAL A 191 -13.09 -9.28 2.13
N GLU A 192 -13.75 -10.09 2.98
CA GLU A 192 -13.09 -11.17 3.71
C GLU A 192 -12.52 -12.24 2.77
N ASN A 193 -13.23 -12.63 1.71
CA ASN A 193 -12.75 -13.58 0.71
C ASN A 193 -11.55 -13.04 -0.09
N ALA A 194 -11.43 -11.74 -0.28
CA ALA A 194 -10.27 -11.15 -0.94
C ALA A 194 -8.97 -11.34 -0.14
N TYR A 195 -9.06 -11.38 1.19
CA TYR A 195 -7.91 -11.53 2.09
C TYR A 195 -7.68 -12.95 2.57
N LEU A 196 -8.72 -13.76 2.64
CA LEU A 196 -8.64 -15.16 3.03
C LEU A 196 -9.31 -16.00 1.94
N ASP A 197 -8.67 -16.05 0.78
CA ASP A 197 -9.20 -16.70 -0.40
C ASP A 197 -9.32 -18.22 -0.18
N PRO A 198 -10.41 -18.84 -0.71
CA PRO A 198 -10.63 -20.28 -0.56
C PRO A 198 -9.56 -21.17 -1.21
N THR A 199 -8.73 -20.62 -2.09
CA THR A 199 -7.63 -21.36 -2.76
C THR A 199 -6.36 -21.36 -1.95
N GLY A 200 -6.24 -20.51 -0.91
CA GLY A 200 -5.10 -20.42 -0.01
C GLY A 200 -3.88 -19.68 -0.57
N ILE A 201 -4.00 -19.01 -1.72
CA ILE A 201 -2.89 -18.25 -2.33
C ILE A 201 -2.41 -17.14 -1.41
N SER A 202 -3.33 -16.44 -0.72
CA SER A 202 -2.98 -15.36 0.19
C SER A 202 -2.31 -15.83 1.49
N ALA A 203 -2.50 -17.11 1.86
CA ALA A 203 -1.94 -17.66 3.09
C ALA A 203 -0.41 -17.59 3.11
N ASP A 204 0.24 -17.92 1.99
CA ASP A 204 1.70 -17.89 1.87
C ASP A 204 2.27 -16.50 2.18
N LEU A 205 1.60 -15.44 1.70
CA LEU A 205 1.99 -14.05 1.97
C LEU A 205 1.92 -13.70 3.47
N TYR A 206 0.84 -14.11 4.14
CA TYR A 206 0.66 -13.76 5.56
C TYR A 206 1.59 -14.56 6.46
N LEU A 207 1.71 -15.87 6.19
CA LEU A 207 2.57 -16.77 6.94
C LEU A 207 4.06 -16.52 6.69
N ASN A 208 4.42 -15.82 5.62
CA ASN A 208 5.80 -15.40 5.38
C ASN A 208 6.36 -14.57 6.54
N ALA A 209 5.53 -13.76 7.22
CA ALA A 209 5.96 -13.05 8.41
C ALA A 209 6.48 -13.97 9.53
N ILE A 210 5.84 -15.14 9.71
CA ILE A 210 6.28 -16.15 10.69
C ILE A 210 7.53 -16.87 10.18
N THR A 211 7.53 -17.29 8.92
CA THR A 211 8.67 -17.96 8.30
C THR A 211 9.93 -17.09 8.38
N ARG A 212 9.81 -15.82 8.06
CA ARG A 212 10.89 -14.84 8.16
C ARG A 212 11.36 -14.65 9.61
N LEU A 213 10.42 -14.53 10.57
CA LEU A 213 10.74 -14.41 11.99
C LEU A 213 11.54 -15.63 12.50
N ASN A 214 11.14 -16.82 12.07
CA ASN A 214 11.86 -18.06 12.40
C ASN A 214 13.28 -18.07 11.82
N MET A 215 13.44 -17.66 10.56
CA MET A 215 14.74 -17.65 9.88
C MET A 215 15.69 -16.58 10.42
N GLU A 216 15.21 -15.36 10.62
CA GLU A 216 16.06 -14.22 10.98
C GLU A 216 16.37 -14.15 12.47
N TYR A 217 15.44 -14.59 13.33
CA TYR A 217 15.56 -14.41 14.78
C TYR A 217 15.51 -15.73 15.59
N GLY A 218 15.50 -16.87 14.91
CA GLY A 218 15.55 -18.17 15.56
C GLY A 218 14.29 -18.54 16.34
N CYS A 219 13.13 -17.99 15.95
CA CYS A 219 11.84 -18.41 16.46
C CYS A 219 11.46 -19.78 15.92
N ASP A 220 10.53 -20.49 16.56
CA ASP A 220 10.10 -21.83 16.20
C ASP A 220 8.59 -21.99 16.04
N ILE A 221 7.87 -20.89 15.79
CA ILE A 221 6.42 -20.91 15.56
C ILE A 221 6.12 -21.73 14.31
N LYS A 222 5.35 -22.79 14.46
CA LYS A 222 4.88 -23.58 13.32
C LYS A 222 3.71 -22.89 12.65
N THR A 223 3.79 -22.67 11.35
CA THR A 223 2.74 -21.97 10.59
C THR A 223 1.40 -22.71 10.63
N ASP A 224 1.42 -24.03 10.67
CA ASP A 224 0.24 -24.90 10.80
C ASP A 224 -0.39 -24.87 12.20
N SER A 225 0.30 -24.34 13.21
CA SER A 225 -0.28 -24.13 14.55
C SER A 225 -1.18 -22.88 14.64
N LEU A 226 -1.21 -22.08 13.57
CA LEU A 226 -2.02 -20.86 13.47
C LEU A 226 -3.11 -21.03 12.42
N ARG A 227 -4.37 -20.87 12.81
CA ARG A 227 -5.48 -20.79 11.86
C ARG A 227 -5.65 -19.32 11.43
N LEU A 228 -5.42 -19.06 10.14
CA LEU A 228 -5.59 -17.72 9.56
C LEU A 228 -7.05 -17.25 9.64
N GLY A 229 -7.23 -15.96 9.82
CA GLY A 229 -8.52 -15.29 9.84
C GLY A 229 -8.43 -13.89 9.26
N ALA A 230 -9.51 -13.46 8.60
CA ALA A 230 -9.74 -12.09 8.15
C ALA A 230 -11.12 -11.65 8.63
N GLU A 231 -11.21 -10.47 9.22
CA GLU A 231 -12.47 -9.89 9.68
C GLU A 231 -12.62 -8.48 9.14
N PHE A 232 -13.72 -8.20 8.48
CA PHE A 232 -14.07 -6.88 8.01
C PHE A 232 -14.89 -6.14 9.07
N THR A 233 -14.39 -5.00 9.52
CA THR A 233 -15.10 -4.09 10.42
C THR A 233 -15.57 -2.88 9.64
N LYS A 234 -16.89 -2.72 9.53
CA LYS A 234 -17.52 -1.60 8.83
C LYS A 234 -17.67 -0.40 9.77
N SER A 235 -17.32 0.78 9.28
CA SER A 235 -17.62 2.05 9.93
C SER A 235 -18.49 2.92 9.02
N SER A 236 -19.53 3.52 9.58
CA SER A 236 -20.36 4.53 8.92
C SER A 236 -20.02 5.96 9.37
N VAL A 237 -19.03 6.11 10.25
CA VAL A 237 -18.60 7.41 10.76
C VAL A 237 -17.73 8.10 9.71
N PRO A 238 -18.03 9.36 9.32
CA PRO A 238 -17.27 10.07 8.27
C PRO A 238 -15.78 10.26 8.59
N GLU A 239 -15.44 10.36 9.87
CA GLU A 239 -14.09 10.58 10.38
C GLU A 239 -13.30 9.28 10.66
N GLU A 240 -13.86 8.14 10.30
CA GLU A 240 -13.25 6.83 10.42
C GLU A 240 -13.26 6.10 9.07
N THR A 241 -12.58 4.97 9.01
CA THR A 241 -12.63 4.07 7.85
C THR A 241 -13.09 2.69 8.29
N SER A 242 -13.74 1.95 7.39
CA SER A 242 -13.82 0.51 7.52
C SER A 242 -12.43 -0.10 7.34
N TYR A 243 -12.18 -1.29 7.86
CA TYR A 243 -10.86 -1.93 7.77
C TYR A 243 -10.95 -3.45 7.85
N VAL A 244 -9.89 -4.10 7.42
CA VAL A 244 -9.72 -5.54 7.56
C VAL A 244 -8.72 -5.82 8.68
N THR A 245 -9.05 -6.77 9.52
CA THR A 245 -8.17 -7.32 10.55
C THR A 245 -7.67 -8.68 10.08
N LEU A 246 -6.35 -8.86 10.02
CA LEU A 246 -5.69 -10.11 9.62
C LEU A 246 -4.95 -10.70 10.81
N PHE A 247 -5.17 -11.99 11.08
CA PHE A 247 -4.59 -12.66 12.24
C PHE A 247 -4.42 -14.16 12.04
N GLY A 248 -3.51 -14.74 12.82
CA GLY A 248 -3.42 -16.17 13.04
C GLY A 248 -3.94 -16.51 14.44
N THR A 249 -4.95 -17.36 14.55
CA THR A 249 -5.46 -17.85 15.83
C THR A 249 -4.68 -19.08 16.27
N SER A 250 -4.09 -19.04 17.46
CA SER A 250 -3.37 -20.18 18.04
C SER A 250 -4.32 -21.35 18.29
N GLN A 251 -3.98 -22.53 17.82
CA GLN A 251 -4.83 -23.73 17.94
C GLN A 251 -4.66 -24.45 19.29
N HIS A 252 -3.61 -24.13 20.03
CA HIS A 252 -3.31 -24.66 21.37
C HIS A 252 -2.42 -23.68 22.13
N ASP A 253 -2.19 -23.93 23.41
CA ASP A 253 -1.23 -23.14 24.19
C ASP A 253 0.19 -23.37 23.67
N GLN A 254 0.92 -22.28 23.40
CA GLN A 254 2.27 -22.29 22.82
C GLN A 254 3.19 -21.36 23.60
N GLN A 255 4.45 -21.77 23.73
CA GLN A 255 5.53 -20.94 24.28
C GLN A 255 6.69 -20.95 23.30
N HIS A 256 7.17 -19.78 22.92
CA HIS A 256 8.25 -19.64 21.96
C HIS A 256 9.34 -18.73 22.51
N SER A 257 10.58 -19.17 22.34
CA SER A 257 11.74 -18.31 22.52
C SER A 257 12.11 -17.68 21.18
N ILE A 258 12.50 -16.41 21.21
CA ILE A 258 12.99 -15.69 20.04
C ILE A 258 14.38 -15.15 20.37
N PRO A 259 15.43 -16.00 20.29
CA PRO A 259 16.76 -15.66 20.76
C PRO A 259 17.35 -14.41 20.13
N GLY A 260 17.15 -14.22 18.82
CA GLY A 260 17.63 -13.03 18.09
C GLY A 260 17.00 -11.73 18.56
N LEU A 261 15.82 -11.78 19.16
CA LEU A 261 15.17 -10.64 19.81
C LEU A 261 15.35 -10.60 21.34
N GLY A 262 15.90 -11.65 21.95
CA GLY A 262 16.04 -11.75 23.42
C GLY A 262 14.70 -11.71 24.16
N ILE A 263 13.62 -12.27 23.60
CA ILE A 263 12.29 -12.32 24.21
C ILE A 263 11.72 -13.74 24.18
N ASN A 264 10.76 -13.97 25.08
CA ASN A 264 9.88 -15.14 25.03
C ASN A 264 8.45 -14.64 24.85
N ILE A 265 7.65 -15.37 24.10
CA ILE A 265 6.24 -15.08 23.91
C ILE A 265 5.40 -16.31 24.21
N ASN A 266 4.21 -16.07 24.75
CA ASN A 266 3.19 -17.09 24.97
C ASN A 266 1.99 -16.76 24.10
N LEU A 267 1.45 -17.76 23.42
CA LEU A 267 0.18 -17.67 22.69
C LEU A 267 -0.76 -18.69 23.36
N ALA A 268 -1.78 -18.20 24.05
CA ALA A 268 -2.80 -19.08 24.59
C ALA A 268 -3.65 -19.68 23.44
N LYS A 269 -4.27 -20.84 23.70
CA LYS A 269 -5.27 -21.37 22.78
C LYS A 269 -6.34 -20.30 22.50
N ASP A 270 -6.70 -20.15 21.22
CA ASP A 270 -7.63 -19.17 20.68
C ASP A 270 -7.16 -17.71 20.79
N GLU A 271 -5.94 -17.45 21.24
CA GLU A 271 -5.32 -16.12 21.16
C GLU A 271 -4.96 -15.78 19.71
N ARG A 272 -5.16 -14.51 19.33
CA ARG A 272 -4.85 -13.97 18.01
C ARG A 272 -3.48 -13.30 17.98
N LEU A 273 -2.63 -13.70 17.06
CA LEU A 273 -1.43 -12.98 16.64
C LEU A 273 -1.78 -12.18 15.37
N TYR A 274 -1.75 -10.86 15.47
CA TYR A 274 -2.13 -9.98 14.37
C TYR A 274 -0.97 -9.77 13.39
N PHE A 275 -1.27 -9.67 12.09
CA PHE A 275 -0.29 -9.38 11.03
C PHE A 275 -0.27 -7.90 10.64
N HIS A 276 -0.56 -7.02 11.60
CA HIS A 276 -0.56 -5.56 11.45
C HIS A 276 -0.63 -4.89 12.83
N GLU A 277 -0.25 -3.62 12.86
CA GLU A 277 -0.38 -2.76 14.03
C GLU A 277 -1.78 -2.16 14.15
N GLY A 278 -2.26 -1.98 15.37
CA GLY A 278 -3.49 -1.26 15.68
C GLY A 278 -4.76 -2.01 15.30
N LYS A 279 -5.83 -1.26 15.03
CA LYS A 279 -7.17 -1.83 14.82
C LYS A 279 -7.31 -2.67 13.55
N GLY A 280 -6.60 -2.30 12.48
CA GLY A 280 -6.68 -3.02 11.22
C GLY A 280 -5.80 -2.40 10.14
N VAL A 281 -5.74 -3.08 9.03
CA VAL A 281 -5.05 -2.65 7.80
C VAL A 281 -6.04 -2.63 6.64
N SER A 282 -5.57 -2.13 5.51
CA SER A 282 -6.37 -2.12 4.30
C SER A 282 -7.72 -1.47 4.52
N CYS A 283 -7.67 -0.18 4.82
CA CYS A 283 -8.87 0.64 5.01
C CYS A 283 -9.78 0.57 3.78
N LYS A 284 -11.09 0.59 4.04
CA LYS A 284 -12.13 0.69 3.01
C LYS A 284 -12.92 1.97 3.27
N TYR A 285 -13.32 2.65 2.20
CA TYR A 285 -13.87 3.98 2.29
C TYR A 285 -15.24 4.07 1.62
N THR A 286 -16.08 4.94 2.10
CA THR A 286 -17.14 5.55 1.29
C THR A 286 -16.58 6.81 0.63
N ILE A 287 -17.23 7.29 -0.43
CA ILE A 287 -16.84 8.53 -1.10
C ILE A 287 -16.88 9.73 -0.13
N ASP A 288 -17.82 9.76 0.81
CA ASP A 288 -17.91 10.82 1.80
C ASP A 288 -16.77 10.77 2.83
N GLN A 289 -16.32 9.57 3.21
CA GLN A 289 -15.12 9.40 4.03
C GLN A 289 -13.86 9.86 3.29
N ILE A 290 -13.77 9.63 1.97
CA ILE A 290 -12.66 10.13 1.14
C ILE A 290 -12.67 11.67 1.08
N ARG A 291 -13.84 12.29 0.91
CA ARG A 291 -13.98 13.76 0.96
C ARG A 291 -13.57 14.33 2.31
N THR A 292 -13.99 13.69 3.39
CA THR A 292 -13.64 14.09 4.75
C THR A 292 -12.11 13.97 4.99
N LEU A 293 -11.50 12.86 4.58
CA LEU A 293 -10.06 12.64 4.65
C LEU A 293 -9.28 13.73 3.89
N ALA A 294 -9.69 14.02 2.66
CA ALA A 294 -9.08 15.05 1.83
C ALA A 294 -9.20 16.44 2.48
N SER A 295 -10.39 16.81 2.95
CA SER A 295 -10.65 18.08 3.62
C SER A 295 -9.77 18.28 4.86
N ARG A 296 -9.60 17.23 5.68
CA ARG A 296 -8.73 17.26 6.86
C ARG A 296 -7.25 17.43 6.50
N ALA A 297 -6.87 17.03 5.31
CA ALA A 297 -5.51 17.17 4.79
C ALA A 297 -5.28 18.49 4.03
N GLY A 298 -6.29 19.33 3.87
CA GLY A 298 -6.18 20.59 3.13
C GLY A 298 -6.09 20.40 1.62
N ILE A 299 -6.63 19.29 1.10
CA ILE A 299 -6.78 19.01 -0.33
C ILE A 299 -8.24 18.72 -0.66
N TYR A 300 -8.57 18.65 -1.95
CA TYR A 300 -9.94 18.43 -2.42
C TYR A 300 -10.00 17.23 -3.35
N LEU A 301 -11.01 16.37 -3.17
CA LEU A 301 -11.38 15.37 -4.15
C LEU A 301 -12.06 16.07 -5.33
N ALA A 302 -11.31 16.30 -6.39
CA ALA A 302 -11.79 17.00 -7.59
C ALA A 302 -12.59 16.07 -8.52
N ASN A 303 -12.16 14.82 -8.66
CA ASN A 303 -12.84 13.79 -9.44
C ASN A 303 -12.47 12.39 -8.95
N TYR A 304 -13.21 11.37 -9.40
CA TYR A 304 -12.87 9.97 -9.20
C TYR A 304 -13.51 9.10 -10.29
N TRP A 305 -12.87 7.98 -10.60
CA TRP A 305 -13.34 6.95 -11.52
C TRP A 305 -13.45 5.63 -10.77
N THR A 306 -14.45 4.82 -11.10
CA THR A 306 -14.66 3.52 -10.47
C THR A 306 -14.71 2.41 -11.51
N ASP A 307 -14.42 1.19 -11.10
CA ASP A 307 -14.77 0.02 -11.88
C ASP A 307 -16.31 -0.20 -11.91
N ASN A 308 -16.76 -1.08 -12.78
CA ASN A 308 -18.19 -1.34 -12.99
C ASN A 308 -18.92 -1.84 -11.74
N ASN A 309 -18.19 -2.54 -10.86
CA ASN A 309 -18.74 -3.09 -9.62
C ASN A 309 -18.58 -2.13 -8.42
N LYS A 310 -17.92 -1.00 -8.62
CA LYS A 310 -17.64 0.00 -7.59
C LYS A 310 -16.84 -0.58 -6.40
N HIS A 311 -15.84 -1.39 -6.72
CA HIS A 311 -14.93 -1.93 -5.72
C HIS A 311 -13.80 -0.96 -5.41
N VAL A 312 -13.30 -0.25 -6.44
CA VAL A 312 -12.15 0.65 -6.35
C VAL A 312 -12.54 2.01 -6.90
N ALA A 313 -12.01 3.05 -6.29
CA ALA A 313 -12.02 4.41 -6.81
C ALA A 313 -10.58 4.88 -7.05
N VAL A 314 -10.26 5.28 -8.27
CA VAL A 314 -9.07 6.08 -8.55
C VAL A 314 -9.44 7.54 -8.35
N CYS A 315 -8.95 8.11 -7.27
CA CYS A 315 -9.28 9.45 -6.79
C CYS A 315 -8.26 10.47 -7.26
N TYR A 316 -8.75 11.60 -7.76
CA TYR A 316 -7.96 12.71 -8.26
C TYR A 316 -8.10 13.89 -7.31
N PHE A 317 -7.01 14.25 -6.64
CA PHE A 317 -6.98 15.33 -5.66
C PHE A 317 -6.20 16.53 -6.19
N SER A 318 -6.65 17.73 -5.78
CA SER A 318 -6.01 19.02 -6.02
C SER A 318 -5.82 19.78 -4.72
N LYS A 319 -4.88 20.73 -4.68
CA LYS A 319 -4.67 21.62 -3.53
C LYS A 319 -5.71 22.72 -3.46
N GLY A 320 -6.12 23.26 -4.59
CA GLY A 320 -7.16 24.30 -4.70
C GLY A 320 -8.51 23.71 -5.13
N LYS A 321 -9.62 24.39 -4.79
CA LYS A 321 -10.91 24.12 -5.42
C LYS A 321 -10.79 24.50 -6.89
N THR A 322 -10.90 23.52 -7.78
CA THR A 322 -10.97 23.73 -9.23
C THR A 322 -12.35 24.24 -9.63
#